data_f768be0483a9f381669e1442451844eb
#
_entry.id   f768be0483a9f381669e1442451844eb
#
_cell.length_a   1.000
_cell.length_b   1.000
_cell.length_c   1.000
_cell.angle_alpha   90.00
_cell.angle_beta   90.00
_cell.angle_gamma   90.00
#
_symmetry.space_group_name_H-M   'P 1'
#
loop_
_entity.id
_entity.type
_entity.pdbx_description
1 polymer ?
#
loop_
_entity_poly.entity_id
_entity_poly.type
_entity_poly.pdbx_seq_one_letter_code
_entity_poly.pdbx_strand_id
1 'polypeptide(L)'
;MSNSTPVTNQSFYDRISHAYELISDDGEHKARETGEQALDVQPGECVLESGYGTGNTMIHLATAVGDSGSVSGIDVSTGMLEVATKKLTSKGFAERIDLSVGDARKLPYEDNTFDAVFASFTLELFPLEDIPVVLAEVARVLKPGGRLGVVSMATVQEGDNPSGLEKTYVWMHEHFPHIVDCQPIDVVRLVENAGLKMQQKVELAIWTMPVRCVVATVS
;
A
#
# COMPACT_ATOMS: atom_id res chain seq x y z
N MET A 1 -20.89 -12.05 16.04
CA MET A 1 -20.98 -10.87 15.17
C MET A 1 -20.16 -9.78 15.85
N SER A 2 -18.86 -9.75 15.58
CA SER A 2 -17.96 -8.73 16.08
C SER A 2 -17.82 -7.67 14.98
N ASN A 3 -18.45 -6.52 15.19
CA ASN A 3 -18.18 -5.31 14.43
C ASN A 3 -16.80 -4.79 14.84
N SER A 4 -15.75 -5.37 14.31
CA SER A 4 -14.41 -4.79 14.37
C SER A 4 -14.33 -3.71 13.30
N THR A 5 -14.37 -2.53 13.75
CA THR A 5 -14.67 -1.27 13.10
C THR A 5 -13.49 -0.76 12.27
N PRO A 6 -13.72 -0.33 11.01
CA PRO A 6 -12.77 0.50 10.24
C PRO A 6 -12.42 1.81 10.95
N VAL A 7 -13.23 2.21 11.92
CA VAL A 7 -13.12 3.45 12.69
C VAL A 7 -11.86 3.55 13.55
N THR A 8 -11.23 2.44 13.94
CA THR A 8 -10.04 2.45 14.81
C THR A 8 -8.79 2.89 14.07
N ASN A 9 -8.57 2.39 12.86
CA ASN A 9 -7.37 2.74 12.08
C ASN A 9 -7.46 4.18 11.57
N GLN A 10 -8.61 4.60 11.03
CA GLN A 10 -8.82 5.98 10.59
C GLN A 10 -8.50 6.99 11.69
N SER A 11 -9.07 6.81 12.89
CA SER A 11 -8.84 7.74 14.01
C SER A 11 -7.41 7.73 14.55
N PHE A 12 -6.68 6.62 14.38
CA PHE A 12 -5.27 6.50 14.74
C PHE A 12 -4.43 7.30 13.73
N TYR A 13 -4.57 7.04 12.43
CA TYR A 13 -3.84 7.75 11.39
C TYR A 13 -4.14 9.24 11.33
N ASP A 14 -5.37 9.65 11.60
CA ASP A 14 -5.73 11.06 11.73
C ASP A 14 -4.94 11.76 12.85
N ARG A 15 -4.66 11.05 13.96
CA ARG A 15 -3.91 11.61 15.09
C ARG A 15 -2.40 11.65 14.85
N ILE A 16 -1.83 10.66 14.19
CA ILE A 16 -0.37 10.55 14.00
C ILE A 16 0.11 11.14 12.69
N SER A 17 -0.79 11.52 11.78
CA SER A 17 -0.45 11.99 10.42
C SER A 17 0.66 13.04 10.38
N HIS A 18 0.65 13.99 11.31
CA HIS A 18 1.69 15.03 11.40
C HIS A 18 3.05 14.54 11.94
N ALA A 19 3.08 13.42 12.65
CA ALA A 19 4.31 12.84 13.22
C ALA A 19 4.80 11.63 12.42
N TYR A 20 3.99 11.11 11.50
CA TYR A 20 4.26 9.86 10.78
C TYR A 20 5.58 9.91 9.99
N GLU A 21 5.90 11.06 9.35
CA GLU A 21 7.15 11.25 8.61
C GLU A 21 8.40 11.21 9.49
N LEU A 22 8.27 11.50 10.79
CA LEU A 22 9.38 11.42 11.75
C LEU A 22 9.60 10.01 12.29
N ILE A 23 8.60 9.13 12.11
CA ILE A 23 8.61 7.75 12.60
C ILE A 23 8.99 6.79 11.45
N SER A 24 8.69 7.17 10.20
CA SER A 24 9.02 6.40 9.00
C SER A 24 10.54 6.28 8.85
N ASP A 25 11.03 5.05 8.86
CA ASP A 25 12.45 4.70 8.86
C ASP A 25 13.02 4.61 7.43
N ASP A 26 14.34 4.77 7.30
CA ASP A 26 15.10 4.57 6.05
C ASP A 26 14.84 3.20 5.41
N GLY A 27 14.52 2.19 6.23
CA GLY A 27 14.17 0.85 5.77
C GLY A 27 12.86 0.79 4.98
N GLU A 28 11.80 1.46 5.45
CA GLU A 28 10.52 1.56 4.74
C GLU A 28 10.68 2.31 3.41
N HIS A 29 11.48 3.39 3.42
CA HIS A 29 11.77 4.16 2.21
C HIS A 29 12.41 3.28 1.14
N LYS A 30 13.47 2.53 1.49
CA LYS A 30 14.14 1.62 0.57
C LYS A 30 13.22 0.51 0.04
N ALA A 31 12.38 -0.05 0.88
CA ALA A 31 11.44 -1.09 0.47
C ALA A 31 10.40 -0.53 -0.51
N ARG A 32 9.89 0.69 -0.24
CA ARG A 32 8.96 1.40 -1.11
C ARG A 32 9.58 1.70 -2.48
N GLU A 33 10.79 2.28 -2.52
CA GLU A 33 11.53 2.52 -3.76
C GLU A 33 11.73 1.24 -4.57
N THR A 34 12.05 0.12 -3.90
CA THR A 34 12.20 -1.18 -4.56
C THR A 34 10.87 -1.64 -5.19
N GLY A 35 9.75 -1.44 -4.50
CA GLY A 35 8.42 -1.74 -5.02
C GLY A 35 8.03 -0.87 -6.21
N GLU A 36 8.32 0.46 -6.15
CA GLU A 36 8.09 1.41 -7.24
C GLU A 36 8.90 1.02 -8.49
N GLN A 37 10.19 0.69 -8.30
CA GLN A 37 11.06 0.24 -9.39
C GLN A 37 10.57 -1.08 -10.01
N ALA A 38 10.10 -2.03 -9.18
CA ALA A 38 9.57 -3.29 -9.65
C ALA A 38 8.26 -3.14 -10.42
N LEU A 39 7.41 -2.18 -10.03
CA LEU A 39 6.15 -1.85 -10.71
C LEU A 39 6.40 -1.28 -12.12
N ASP A 40 7.53 -0.62 -12.34
CA ASP A 40 8.00 -0.11 -13.64
C ASP A 40 6.94 0.75 -14.35
N VAL A 41 6.50 1.81 -13.66
CA VAL A 41 5.50 2.76 -14.19
C VAL A 41 6.07 3.49 -15.41
N GLN A 42 5.28 3.52 -16.50
CA GLN A 42 5.69 4.10 -17.77
C GLN A 42 5.06 5.48 -18.00
N PRO A 43 5.72 6.37 -18.79
CA PRO A 43 5.14 7.64 -19.20
C PRO A 43 3.77 7.45 -19.90
N GLY A 44 2.80 8.25 -19.51
CA GLY A 44 1.45 8.21 -20.06
C GLY A 44 0.48 7.27 -19.36
N GLU A 45 0.92 6.48 -18.39
CA GLU A 45 0.04 5.58 -17.63
C GLU A 45 -0.87 6.33 -16.66
N CYS A 46 -2.03 5.73 -16.39
CA CYS A 46 -2.94 6.10 -15.32
C CYS A 46 -2.66 5.20 -14.13
N VAL A 47 -2.22 5.75 -13.00
CA VAL A 47 -1.79 4.99 -11.81
C VAL A 47 -2.62 5.35 -10.60
N LEU A 48 -2.99 4.34 -9.81
CA LEU A 48 -3.64 4.52 -8.50
C LEU A 48 -2.67 4.12 -7.38
N GLU A 49 -2.52 4.96 -6.36
CA GLU A 49 -1.96 4.55 -5.07
C GLU A 49 -3.08 4.30 -4.06
N SER A 50 -3.15 3.09 -3.53
CA SER A 50 -4.05 2.71 -2.44
C SER A 50 -3.31 2.80 -1.12
N GLY A 51 -3.77 3.69 -0.21
CA GLY A 51 -3.08 4.04 1.03
C GLY A 51 -1.92 4.99 0.78
N TYR A 52 -2.17 6.18 0.20
CA TYR A 52 -1.13 7.13 -0.15
C TYR A 52 -0.42 7.77 1.06
N GLY A 53 -0.98 7.66 2.27
CA GLY A 53 -0.39 8.21 3.49
C GLY A 53 -0.02 9.69 3.36
N THR A 54 1.24 10.02 3.59
CA THR A 54 1.74 11.40 3.49
C THR A 54 2.10 11.83 2.05
N GLY A 55 1.86 10.98 1.04
CA GLY A 55 2.02 11.31 -0.38
C GLY A 55 3.46 11.27 -0.93
N ASN A 56 4.38 10.57 -0.27
CA ASN A 56 5.76 10.47 -0.76
C ASN A 56 5.85 9.75 -2.09
N THR A 57 5.22 8.58 -2.20
CA THR A 57 5.16 7.77 -3.44
C THR A 57 4.45 8.50 -4.56
N MET A 58 3.40 9.26 -4.25
CA MET A 58 2.63 10.02 -5.23
C MET A 58 3.50 10.94 -6.09
N ILE A 59 4.53 11.57 -5.50
CA ILE A 59 5.48 12.44 -6.22
C ILE A 59 6.31 11.63 -7.22
N HIS A 60 6.79 10.45 -6.81
CA HIS A 60 7.58 9.58 -7.66
C HIS A 60 6.72 9.03 -8.82
N LEU A 61 5.52 8.56 -8.53
CA LEU A 61 4.57 8.08 -9.55
C LEU A 61 4.21 9.19 -10.54
N ALA A 62 3.90 10.41 -10.06
CA ALA A 62 3.61 11.54 -10.93
C ALA A 62 4.80 11.97 -11.80
N THR A 63 6.01 11.78 -11.29
CA THR A 63 7.23 12.00 -12.08
C THR A 63 7.39 10.93 -13.16
N ALA A 64 7.15 9.67 -12.81
CA ALA A 64 7.28 8.54 -13.74
C ALA A 64 6.26 8.59 -14.88
N VAL A 65 4.97 8.86 -14.59
CA VAL A 65 3.93 8.96 -15.64
C VAL A 65 4.12 10.19 -16.55
N GLY A 66 4.87 11.19 -16.12
CA GLY A 66 5.12 12.42 -16.91
C GLY A 66 3.84 13.24 -17.12
N ASP A 67 3.87 14.17 -18.09
CA ASP A 67 2.78 15.12 -18.34
C ASP A 67 1.58 14.50 -19.08
N SER A 68 1.77 13.34 -19.70
CA SER A 68 0.71 12.63 -20.45
C SER A 68 -0.02 11.58 -19.61
N GLY A 69 0.48 11.24 -18.43
CA GLY A 69 -0.14 10.32 -17.50
C GLY A 69 -0.90 10.99 -16.37
N SER A 70 -1.54 10.20 -15.53
CA SER A 70 -2.28 10.68 -14.37
C SER A 70 -2.04 9.80 -13.14
N VAL A 71 -2.11 10.41 -11.95
CA VAL A 71 -1.98 9.70 -10.69
C VAL A 71 -3.17 10.05 -9.80
N SER A 72 -3.84 9.01 -9.31
CA SER A 72 -4.90 9.12 -8.31
C SER A 72 -4.46 8.45 -7.02
N GLY A 73 -4.92 8.96 -5.88
CA GLY A 73 -4.66 8.38 -4.57
C GLY A 73 -5.94 8.23 -3.75
N ILE A 74 -6.06 7.12 -3.03
CA ILE A 74 -7.12 6.90 -2.06
C ILE A 74 -6.52 6.52 -0.71
N ASP A 75 -6.99 7.16 0.36
CA ASP A 75 -6.63 6.86 1.74
C ASP A 75 -7.86 7.00 2.64
N VAL A 76 -7.91 6.25 3.73
CA VAL A 76 -9.04 6.31 4.66
C VAL A 76 -8.97 7.54 5.59
N SER A 77 -7.79 8.12 5.74
CA SER A 77 -7.51 9.18 6.71
C SER A 77 -7.64 10.59 6.11
N THR A 78 -8.51 11.40 6.71
CA THR A 78 -8.60 12.84 6.38
C THR A 78 -7.35 13.61 6.82
N GLY A 79 -6.68 13.17 7.90
CA GLY A 79 -5.40 13.75 8.34
C GLY A 79 -4.28 13.51 7.33
N MET A 80 -4.22 12.31 6.72
CA MET A 80 -3.27 12.01 5.64
C MET A 80 -3.55 12.87 4.39
N LEU A 81 -4.83 13.07 4.03
CA LEU A 81 -5.20 13.98 2.93
C LEU A 81 -4.64 15.39 3.15
N GLU A 82 -4.78 15.94 4.37
CA GLU A 82 -4.27 17.28 4.67
C GLU A 82 -2.73 17.35 4.53
N VAL A 83 -2.01 16.37 5.06
CA VAL A 83 -0.54 16.31 5.00
C VAL A 83 -0.08 16.15 3.56
N ALA A 84 -0.64 15.18 2.82
CA ALA A 84 -0.31 14.92 1.43
C ALA A 84 -0.59 16.14 0.55
N THR A 85 -1.77 16.78 0.69
CA THR A 85 -2.13 17.97 -0.08
C THR A 85 -1.12 19.11 0.13
N LYS A 86 -0.73 19.39 1.39
CA LYS A 86 0.27 20.42 1.70
C LYS A 86 1.62 20.09 1.06
N LYS A 87 2.06 18.84 1.15
CA LYS A 87 3.31 18.35 0.56
C LYS A 87 3.29 18.50 -0.96
N LEU A 88 2.27 17.99 -1.63
CA LEU A 88 2.13 18.03 -3.09
C LEU A 88 2.08 19.48 -3.60
N THR A 89 1.36 20.36 -2.90
CA THR A 89 1.31 21.79 -3.22
C THR A 89 2.71 22.41 -3.13
N SER A 90 3.44 22.15 -2.04
CA SER A 90 4.79 22.67 -1.84
C SER A 90 5.81 22.19 -2.88
N LYS A 91 5.56 21.04 -3.47
CA LYS A 91 6.41 20.41 -4.50
C LYS A 91 5.93 20.68 -5.93
N GLY A 92 4.81 21.40 -6.11
CA GLY A 92 4.28 21.74 -7.44
C GLY A 92 3.51 20.62 -8.15
N PHE A 93 3.00 19.63 -7.41
CA PHE A 93 2.28 18.47 -7.96
C PHE A 93 0.76 18.53 -7.72
N ALA A 94 0.23 19.55 -7.04
CA ALA A 94 -1.18 19.60 -6.64
C ALA A 94 -2.16 19.48 -7.82
N GLU A 95 -1.84 20.05 -8.98
CA GLU A 95 -2.68 20.01 -10.19
C GLU A 95 -2.54 18.71 -11.01
N ARG A 96 -1.62 17.83 -10.62
CA ARG A 96 -1.27 16.62 -11.37
C ARG A 96 -1.70 15.33 -10.69
N ILE A 97 -2.14 15.43 -9.44
CA ILE A 97 -2.45 14.29 -8.58
C ILE A 97 -3.85 14.51 -8.00
N ASP A 98 -4.73 13.53 -8.20
CA ASP A 98 -6.06 13.52 -7.61
C ASP A 98 -6.07 12.71 -6.31
N LEU A 99 -6.35 13.36 -5.18
CA LEU A 99 -6.42 12.72 -3.87
C LEU A 99 -7.88 12.61 -3.41
N SER A 100 -8.23 11.44 -2.91
CA SER A 100 -9.55 11.17 -2.34
C SER A 100 -9.44 10.49 -0.96
N VAL A 101 -10.46 10.70 -0.13
CA VAL A 101 -10.66 9.93 1.10
C VAL A 101 -11.68 8.84 0.82
N GLY A 102 -11.31 7.59 1.11
CA GLY A 102 -12.19 6.46 0.86
C GLY A 102 -11.63 5.13 1.35
N ASP A 103 -12.43 4.10 1.20
CA ASP A 103 -12.11 2.73 1.62
C ASP A 103 -11.75 1.88 0.40
N ALA A 104 -10.58 1.26 0.41
CA ALA A 104 -10.11 0.42 -0.69
C ALA A 104 -10.93 -0.86 -0.89
N ARG A 105 -11.80 -1.22 0.06
CA ARG A 105 -12.79 -2.30 -0.11
C ARG A 105 -13.91 -1.93 -1.07
N LYS A 106 -14.02 -0.65 -1.44
CA LYS A 106 -14.98 -0.12 -2.41
C LYS A 106 -14.40 1.11 -3.09
N LEU A 107 -13.61 0.88 -4.12
CA LEU A 107 -12.94 1.94 -4.87
C LEU A 107 -13.95 2.75 -5.70
N PRO A 108 -13.94 4.10 -5.62
CA PRO A 108 -14.88 4.97 -6.34
C PRO A 108 -14.48 5.21 -7.80
N TYR A 109 -13.91 4.20 -8.45
CA TYR A 109 -13.42 4.26 -9.82
C TYR A 109 -14.14 3.23 -10.69
N GLU A 110 -14.26 3.54 -11.99
CA GLU A 110 -14.82 2.63 -12.99
C GLU A 110 -13.91 1.41 -13.22
N ASP A 111 -14.49 0.34 -13.78
CA ASP A 111 -13.73 -0.83 -14.20
C ASP A 111 -12.69 -0.46 -15.26
N ASN A 112 -11.54 -1.13 -15.26
CA ASN A 112 -10.50 -0.98 -16.27
C ASN A 112 -9.99 0.48 -16.43
N THR A 113 -9.83 1.20 -15.35
CA THR A 113 -9.40 2.60 -15.35
C THR A 113 -7.87 2.74 -15.33
N PHE A 114 -7.18 1.91 -14.56
CA PHE A 114 -5.76 2.09 -14.26
C PHE A 114 -4.87 1.09 -14.99
N ASP A 115 -3.70 1.57 -15.45
CA ASP A 115 -2.64 0.73 -15.98
C ASP A 115 -1.85 0.05 -14.86
N ALA A 116 -1.71 0.73 -13.72
CA ALA A 116 -1.06 0.19 -12.54
C ALA A 116 -1.75 0.64 -11.24
N VAL A 117 -1.73 -0.22 -10.23
CA VAL A 117 -2.09 0.09 -8.84
C VAL A 117 -0.90 -0.21 -7.96
N PHE A 118 -0.61 0.69 -7.02
CA PHE A 118 0.44 0.50 -6.02
C PHE A 118 -0.15 0.53 -4.61
N ALA A 119 0.29 -0.37 -3.75
CA ALA A 119 -0.07 -0.41 -2.34
C ALA A 119 1.18 -0.72 -1.50
N SER A 120 1.63 0.24 -0.71
CA SER A 120 2.83 0.11 0.12
C SER A 120 2.47 0.18 1.59
N PHE A 121 2.75 -0.89 2.34
CA PHE A 121 2.42 -1.03 3.76
C PHE A 121 0.96 -0.72 4.07
N THR A 122 0.07 -1.18 3.20
CA THR A 122 -1.36 -0.87 3.25
C THR A 122 -2.22 -2.11 3.43
N LEU A 123 -1.94 -3.21 2.70
CA LEU A 123 -2.78 -4.42 2.76
C LEU A 123 -2.76 -5.06 4.15
N GLU A 124 -1.64 -5.01 4.85
CA GLU A 124 -1.47 -5.53 6.21
C GLU A 124 -2.25 -4.76 7.29
N LEU A 125 -2.84 -3.62 6.96
CA LEU A 125 -3.69 -2.82 7.85
C LEU A 125 -5.15 -3.29 7.84
N PHE A 126 -5.53 -4.10 6.84
CA PHE A 126 -6.87 -4.67 6.76
C PHE A 126 -6.95 -5.98 7.56
N PRO A 127 -8.12 -6.30 8.15
CA PRO A 127 -8.42 -7.65 8.59
C PRO A 127 -8.16 -8.67 7.48
N LEU A 128 -7.59 -9.83 7.79
CA LEU A 128 -7.24 -10.85 6.78
C LEU A 128 -8.43 -11.25 5.91
N GLU A 129 -9.63 -11.28 6.48
CA GLU A 129 -10.88 -11.56 5.77
C GLU A 129 -11.30 -10.48 4.77
N ASP A 130 -10.82 -9.25 4.93
CA ASP A 130 -11.13 -8.11 4.05
C ASP A 130 -10.15 -7.98 2.88
N ILE A 131 -8.92 -8.48 3.02
CA ILE A 131 -7.89 -8.37 1.97
C ILE A 131 -8.36 -8.92 0.61
N PRO A 132 -9.06 -10.08 0.53
CA PRO A 132 -9.61 -10.56 -0.74
C PRO A 132 -10.59 -9.58 -1.39
N VAL A 133 -11.36 -8.82 -0.60
CA VAL A 133 -12.29 -7.79 -1.10
C VAL A 133 -11.51 -6.62 -1.70
N VAL A 134 -10.46 -6.16 -1.01
CA VAL A 134 -9.56 -5.10 -1.51
C VAL A 134 -8.91 -5.54 -2.81
N LEU A 135 -8.37 -6.75 -2.87
CA LEU A 135 -7.72 -7.27 -4.08
C LEU A 135 -8.69 -7.46 -5.25
N ALA A 136 -9.95 -7.82 -4.98
CA ALA A 136 -10.99 -7.89 -6.01
C ALA A 136 -11.32 -6.52 -6.59
N GLU A 137 -11.41 -5.49 -5.76
CA GLU A 137 -11.61 -4.10 -6.22
C GLU A 137 -10.40 -3.59 -7.02
N VAL A 138 -9.18 -3.89 -6.56
CA VAL A 138 -7.95 -3.59 -7.31
C VAL A 138 -7.98 -4.27 -8.69
N ALA A 139 -8.32 -5.56 -8.75
CA ALA A 139 -8.41 -6.28 -10.02
C ALA A 139 -9.50 -5.70 -10.94
N ARG A 140 -10.63 -5.23 -10.39
CA ARG A 140 -11.72 -4.61 -11.14
C ARG A 140 -11.29 -3.28 -11.80
N VAL A 141 -10.59 -2.43 -11.07
CA VAL A 141 -10.18 -1.11 -11.59
C VAL A 141 -8.95 -1.17 -12.48
N LEU A 142 -8.17 -2.24 -12.44
CA LEU A 142 -7.04 -2.46 -13.35
C LEU A 142 -7.54 -2.82 -14.76
N LYS A 143 -6.92 -2.25 -15.77
CA LYS A 143 -7.11 -2.65 -17.15
C LYS A 143 -6.65 -4.09 -17.40
N PRO A 144 -7.16 -4.79 -18.42
CA PRO A 144 -6.58 -6.07 -18.85
C PRO A 144 -5.08 -5.92 -19.10
N GLY A 145 -4.27 -6.79 -18.47
CA GLY A 145 -2.81 -6.69 -18.47
C GLY A 145 -2.23 -5.64 -17.53
N GLY A 146 -3.06 -4.90 -16.81
CA GLY A 146 -2.63 -3.94 -15.78
C GLY A 146 -1.92 -4.61 -14.62
N ARG A 147 -1.12 -3.82 -13.88
CA ARG A 147 -0.20 -4.33 -12.85
C ARG A 147 -0.60 -3.87 -11.45
N LEU A 148 -0.50 -4.78 -10.49
CA LEU A 148 -0.53 -4.49 -9.06
C LEU A 148 0.88 -4.62 -8.50
N GLY A 149 1.41 -3.55 -7.88
CA GLY A 149 2.60 -3.59 -7.04
C GLY A 149 2.22 -3.52 -5.57
N VAL A 150 2.74 -4.43 -4.75
CA VAL A 150 2.53 -4.42 -3.30
C VAL A 150 3.87 -4.49 -2.59
N VAL A 151 4.03 -3.65 -1.58
CA VAL A 151 5.09 -3.74 -0.58
C VAL A 151 4.43 -4.00 0.76
N SER A 152 4.81 -5.06 1.46
CA SER A 152 4.21 -5.41 2.76
C SER A 152 5.18 -6.10 3.69
N MET A 153 4.91 -5.99 4.99
CA MET A 153 5.50 -6.88 5.98
C MET A 153 5.10 -8.31 5.65
N ALA A 154 6.08 -9.23 5.61
CA ALA A 154 5.85 -10.60 5.19
C ALA A 154 5.86 -11.57 6.36
N THR A 155 5.04 -12.61 6.26
CA THR A 155 5.17 -13.78 7.15
C THR A 155 6.48 -14.51 6.86
N VAL A 156 7.07 -15.08 7.90
CA VAL A 156 8.23 -15.98 7.79
C VAL A 156 7.87 -17.19 6.93
N GLN A 157 8.77 -17.61 6.07
CA GLN A 157 8.53 -18.81 5.26
C GLN A 157 8.51 -20.06 6.13
N GLU A 158 7.72 -21.05 5.72
CA GLU A 158 7.65 -22.35 6.38
C GLU A 158 9.03 -23.02 6.34
N GLY A 159 9.62 -23.24 7.52
CA GLY A 159 10.98 -23.79 7.68
C GLY A 159 12.03 -22.80 8.18
N ASP A 160 11.78 -21.51 8.14
CA ASP A 160 12.65 -20.50 8.73
C ASP A 160 12.31 -20.26 10.21
N ASN A 161 13.34 -20.04 11.03
CA ASN A 161 13.13 -19.67 12.43
C ASN A 161 12.93 -18.16 12.53
N PRO A 162 11.73 -17.68 12.97
CA PRO A 162 11.51 -16.26 13.16
C PRO A 162 12.51 -15.68 14.17
N SER A 163 13.03 -14.49 13.86
CA SER A 163 13.94 -13.76 14.76
C SER A 163 13.24 -13.41 16.08
N GLY A 164 14.02 -13.09 17.10
CA GLY A 164 13.46 -12.64 18.39
C GLY A 164 12.63 -11.37 18.25
N LEU A 165 13.03 -10.45 17.38
CA LEU A 165 12.31 -9.21 17.08
C LEU A 165 10.97 -9.49 16.41
N GLU A 166 10.95 -10.39 15.45
CA GLU A 166 9.76 -10.80 14.72
C GLU A 166 8.71 -11.48 15.62
N LYS A 167 9.16 -12.38 16.51
CA LYS A 167 8.28 -12.97 17.54
C LYS A 167 7.70 -11.92 18.46
N THR A 168 8.52 -10.93 18.85
CA THR A 168 8.08 -9.82 19.69
C THR A 168 7.08 -8.95 18.96
N TYR A 169 7.29 -8.68 17.66
CA TYR A 169 6.41 -7.88 16.83
C TYR A 169 5.02 -8.54 16.66
N VAL A 170 4.99 -9.83 16.31
CA VAL A 170 3.75 -10.61 16.20
C VAL A 170 3.01 -10.63 17.54
N TRP A 171 3.74 -10.89 18.64
CA TRP A 171 3.18 -10.87 19.99
C TRP A 171 2.61 -9.50 20.35
N MET A 172 3.30 -8.41 20.02
CA MET A 172 2.82 -7.04 20.25
C MET A 172 1.56 -6.73 19.42
N HIS A 173 1.51 -7.14 18.17
CA HIS A 173 0.31 -6.98 17.33
C HIS A 173 -0.89 -7.73 17.93
N GLU A 174 -0.71 -8.97 18.41
CA GLU A 174 -1.78 -9.76 19.01
C GLU A 174 -2.29 -9.17 20.34
N HIS A 175 -1.42 -8.53 21.14
CA HIS A 175 -1.76 -8.04 22.49
C HIS A 175 -1.99 -6.54 22.54
N PHE A 176 -1.43 -5.78 21.62
CA PHE A 176 -1.49 -4.31 21.56
C PHE A 176 -1.74 -3.80 20.13
N PRO A 177 -2.84 -4.20 19.48
CA PRO A 177 -3.11 -3.83 18.08
C PRO A 177 -3.28 -2.31 17.86
N HIS A 178 -3.39 -1.51 18.94
CA HIS A 178 -3.43 -0.05 18.88
C HIS A 178 -2.05 0.60 18.82
N ILE A 179 -0.99 -0.19 19.02
CA ILE A 179 0.41 0.27 18.99
C ILE A 179 1.12 -0.29 17.76
N VAL A 180 0.79 -1.53 17.40
CA VAL A 180 1.31 -2.23 16.22
C VAL A 180 0.08 -2.66 15.42
N ASP A 181 -0.32 -1.85 14.47
CA ASP A 181 -1.57 -2.02 13.71
C ASP A 181 -1.39 -2.86 12.43
N CYS A 182 -0.17 -2.99 11.92
CA CYS A 182 0.10 -3.85 10.77
C CYS A 182 0.44 -5.28 11.21
N GLN A 183 -0.08 -6.26 10.45
CA GLN A 183 0.19 -7.69 10.65
C GLN A 183 0.99 -8.23 9.45
N PRO A 184 2.02 -9.07 9.68
CA PRO A 184 2.70 -9.73 8.56
C PRO A 184 1.72 -10.59 7.76
N ILE A 185 1.75 -10.47 6.43
CA ILE A 185 0.85 -11.20 5.52
C ILE A 185 1.61 -12.06 4.53
N ASP A 186 1.00 -13.14 4.07
CA ASP A 186 1.47 -13.90 2.90
C ASP A 186 0.91 -13.27 1.62
N VAL A 187 1.51 -12.14 1.23
CA VAL A 187 1.06 -11.34 0.08
C VAL A 187 1.07 -12.15 -1.23
N VAL A 188 2.00 -13.07 -1.40
CA VAL A 188 2.08 -13.92 -2.61
C VAL A 188 0.81 -14.77 -2.73
N ARG A 189 0.49 -15.51 -1.66
CA ARG A 189 -0.71 -16.36 -1.62
C ARG A 189 -2.00 -15.56 -1.76
N LEU A 190 -2.07 -14.39 -1.14
CA LEU A 190 -3.25 -13.53 -1.21
C LEU A 190 -3.50 -13.03 -2.64
N VAL A 191 -2.44 -12.57 -3.31
CA VAL A 191 -2.50 -12.08 -4.70
C VAL A 191 -2.86 -13.20 -5.68
N GLU A 192 -2.24 -14.38 -5.54
CA GLU A 192 -2.56 -15.55 -6.37
C GLU A 192 -4.00 -16.05 -6.15
N ASN A 193 -4.48 -16.07 -4.90
CA ASN A 193 -5.86 -16.44 -4.58
C ASN A 193 -6.89 -15.44 -5.14
N ALA A 194 -6.50 -14.19 -5.33
CA ALA A 194 -7.34 -13.17 -6.00
C ALA A 194 -7.35 -13.31 -7.53
N GLY A 195 -6.65 -14.30 -8.08
CA GLY A 195 -6.61 -14.58 -9.52
C GLY A 195 -5.63 -13.72 -10.31
N LEU A 196 -4.77 -12.95 -9.63
CA LEU A 196 -3.71 -12.19 -10.29
C LEU A 196 -2.50 -13.10 -10.54
N LYS A 197 -1.84 -12.90 -11.67
CA LYS A 197 -0.68 -13.68 -12.08
C LYS A 197 0.61 -13.03 -11.58
N MET A 198 1.32 -13.70 -10.70
CA MET A 198 2.63 -13.24 -10.20
C MET A 198 3.62 -13.04 -11.33
N GLN A 199 4.27 -11.89 -11.38
CA GLN A 199 5.31 -11.54 -12.35
C GLN A 199 6.68 -11.42 -11.68
N GLN A 200 6.75 -10.75 -10.54
CA GLN A 200 8.00 -10.50 -9.83
C GLN A 200 7.81 -10.59 -8.33
N LYS A 201 8.82 -11.07 -7.65
CA LYS A 201 8.93 -11.09 -6.19
C LYS A 201 10.33 -10.67 -5.78
N VAL A 202 10.43 -9.71 -4.87
CA VAL A 202 11.69 -9.26 -4.26
C VAL A 202 11.56 -9.40 -2.74
N GLU A 203 12.53 -10.05 -2.13
CA GLU A 203 12.63 -10.20 -0.68
C GLU A 203 13.58 -9.14 -0.12
N LEU A 204 13.16 -8.47 0.92
CA LEU A 204 13.91 -7.44 1.63
C LEU A 204 13.79 -7.69 3.13
N ALA A 205 14.53 -6.92 3.93
CA ALA A 205 14.37 -6.88 5.36
C ALA A 205 14.47 -5.42 5.85
N ILE A 206 13.57 -5.04 6.73
CA ILE A 206 13.69 -3.83 7.55
C ILE A 206 14.15 -4.29 8.92
N TRP A 207 15.39 -3.93 9.28
CA TRP A 207 16.15 -4.53 10.38
C TRP A 207 16.23 -6.06 10.22
N THR A 208 15.39 -6.82 10.95
CA THR A 208 15.31 -8.29 10.83
C THR A 208 13.93 -8.78 10.41
N MET A 209 13.00 -7.85 10.17
CA MET A 209 11.63 -8.20 9.77
C MET A 209 11.57 -8.35 8.26
N PRO A 210 11.04 -9.47 7.75
CA PRO A 210 10.94 -9.70 6.32
C PRO A 210 9.91 -8.75 5.70
N VAL A 211 10.29 -8.18 4.55
CA VAL A 211 9.44 -7.36 3.69
C VAL A 211 9.42 -7.99 2.31
N ARG A 212 8.27 -8.01 1.71
CA ARG A 212 8.10 -8.57 0.37
C ARG A 212 7.51 -7.54 -0.58
N CYS A 213 8.21 -7.32 -1.69
CA CYS A 213 7.69 -6.57 -2.81
C CYS A 213 7.22 -7.56 -3.87
N VAL A 214 5.99 -7.45 -4.33
CA VAL A 214 5.44 -8.29 -5.39
C VAL A 214 4.85 -7.43 -6.49
N VAL A 215 4.97 -7.90 -7.73
CA VAL A 215 4.23 -7.38 -8.87
C VAL A 215 3.45 -8.51 -9.51
N ALA A 216 2.16 -8.27 -9.74
CA ALA A 216 1.26 -9.22 -10.38
C ALA A 216 0.38 -8.52 -11.41
N THR A 217 -0.14 -9.26 -12.39
CA THR A 217 -0.96 -8.73 -13.47
C THR A 217 -2.35 -9.35 -13.48
N VAL A 218 -3.32 -8.56 -13.92
CA VAL A 218 -4.65 -9.03 -14.32
C VAL A 218 -4.56 -9.71 -15.69
N SER A 219 -5.26 -10.82 -15.86
CA SER A 219 -5.28 -11.61 -17.12
C SER A 219 -6.09 -10.93 -18.20
#